data_cc29dfcf259216864aaa49631dc3b28e
#
_entry.id   cc29dfcf259216864aaa49631dc3b28e
#
_cell.length_a   1.000
_cell.length_b   1.000
_cell.length_c   1.000
_cell.angle_alpha   90.00
_cell.angle_beta   90.00
_cell.angle_gamma   90.00
#
_symmetry.space_group_name_H-M   'P 1'
#
loop_
_entity.id
_entity.type
_entity.pdbx_description
1 polymer ?
#
loop_
_entity_poly.entity_id
_entity_poly.type
_entity_poly.pdbx_seq_one_letter_code
_entity_poly.pdbx_strand_id
1 'polypeptide(L)'
;MNGEPFIVSSPKDDMICMRVTPGHFATSNSHVSHYLDMSVLKRNARVAMDVARDLAIPYLGVSAVVDTIVCMEGTEIIGAFLAQQLLQNDTMIMNSDNEIHVLTPTNNTQNHLSFLRSEHDHIAGKQIILLFASVSSGSTISRALDCLSYYGGELIGISALFTALEQVREHRISALFTPVDIPGYRSSRPSECDMCKQGQKLDGIVTGRSYADLYPILPGVAAPEGQGYGDPPVME
;
A
#
# COMPACT_ATOMS: atom_id res chain seq x y z
N MET A 1 11.39 23.80 0.94
CA MET A 1 10.23 24.25 1.72
C MET A 1 9.16 23.21 1.53
N ASN A 2 8.84 22.43 2.54
CA ASN A 2 7.73 21.50 2.49
C ASN A 2 6.45 22.33 2.41
N GLY A 3 5.58 22.03 1.43
CA GLY A 3 4.26 22.65 1.35
C GLY A 3 3.43 22.26 2.57
N GLU A 4 2.38 23.03 2.87
CA GLU A 4 1.46 22.66 3.94
C GLU A 4 0.77 21.33 3.62
N PRO A 5 0.69 20.39 4.57
CA PRO A 5 -0.06 19.16 4.39
C PRO A 5 -1.55 19.42 4.14
N PHE A 6 -2.15 18.63 3.26
CA PHE A 6 -3.57 18.71 2.94
C PHE A 6 -4.23 17.33 2.96
N ILE A 7 -5.56 17.30 2.96
CA ILE A 7 -6.35 16.07 2.95
C ILE A 7 -6.85 15.81 1.53
N VAL A 8 -6.77 14.55 1.12
CA VAL A 8 -7.33 14.04 -0.12
C VAL A 8 -8.35 12.97 0.21
N SER A 9 -9.59 13.13 -0.26
CA SER A 9 -10.64 12.12 -0.13
C SER A 9 -10.73 11.26 -1.38
N SER A 10 -11.20 10.02 -1.19
CA SER A 10 -11.48 9.12 -2.32
C SER A 10 -12.60 9.68 -3.21
N PRO A 11 -12.47 9.58 -4.54
CA PRO A 11 -13.55 9.96 -5.45
C PRO A 11 -14.86 9.18 -5.25
N LYS A 12 -14.79 8.03 -4.57
CA LYS A 12 -15.93 7.14 -4.35
C LYS A 12 -16.60 7.33 -3.00
N ASP A 13 -15.84 7.71 -1.97
CA ASP A 13 -16.33 7.87 -0.60
C ASP A 13 -15.49 8.94 0.12
N ASP A 14 -16.12 10.06 0.45
CA ASP A 14 -15.49 11.20 1.12
C ASP A 14 -14.98 10.88 2.54
N MET A 15 -15.46 9.80 3.15
CA MET A 15 -15.00 9.32 4.45
C MET A 15 -13.66 8.61 4.37
N ILE A 16 -13.31 8.11 3.18
CA ILE A 16 -12.02 7.50 2.91
C ILE A 16 -11.03 8.60 2.51
N CYS A 17 -10.25 9.08 3.45
CA CYS A 17 -9.31 10.17 3.21
C CYS A 17 -7.91 9.86 3.73
N MET A 18 -6.90 10.49 3.13
CA MET A 18 -5.51 10.43 3.56
C MET A 18 -4.89 11.82 3.64
N ARG A 19 -3.88 11.97 4.49
CA ARG A 19 -3.06 13.18 4.59
C ARG A 19 -1.92 13.11 3.59
N VAL A 20 -1.74 14.17 2.83
CA VAL A 20 -0.70 14.31 1.81
C VAL A 20 0.24 15.45 2.20
N THR A 21 1.53 15.20 2.24
CA THR A 21 2.56 16.20 2.55
C THR A 21 3.41 16.44 1.30
N PRO A 22 3.38 17.64 0.70
CA PRO A 22 4.25 17.98 -0.42
C PRO A 22 5.72 18.05 0.02
N GLY A 23 6.64 17.60 -0.82
CA GLY A 23 8.07 17.61 -0.53
C GLY A 23 8.84 16.71 -1.49
N HIS A 24 10.13 16.51 -1.25
CA HIS A 24 10.99 15.62 -2.02
C HIS A 24 11.35 14.40 -1.18
N PHE A 25 10.70 13.27 -1.41
CA PHE A 25 10.88 12.06 -0.64
C PHE A 25 11.48 10.93 -1.48
N ALA A 26 12.35 10.13 -0.85
CA ALA A 26 12.86 8.90 -1.44
C ALA A 26 12.10 7.69 -0.90
N THR A 27 11.67 6.82 -1.80
CA THR A 27 11.25 5.45 -1.50
C THR A 27 12.40 4.49 -1.85
N SER A 28 12.23 3.20 -1.64
CA SER A 28 13.25 2.20 -2.02
C SER A 28 13.60 2.20 -3.52
N ASN A 29 12.70 2.66 -4.40
CA ASN A 29 12.87 2.55 -5.85
C ASN A 29 12.52 3.82 -6.63
N SER A 30 12.01 4.86 -5.96
CA SER A 30 11.54 6.09 -6.62
C SER A 30 11.78 7.30 -5.74
N HIS A 31 11.87 8.48 -6.38
CA HIS A 31 11.66 9.76 -5.73
C HIS A 31 10.24 10.25 -6.02
N VAL A 32 9.57 10.76 -5.00
CA VAL A 32 8.19 11.23 -5.09
C VAL A 32 8.07 12.66 -4.56
N SER A 33 7.16 13.44 -5.15
CA SER A 33 6.92 14.84 -4.77
C SER A 33 5.97 15.00 -3.58
N HIS A 34 5.42 13.90 -3.07
CA HIS A 34 4.49 13.92 -1.94
C HIS A 34 4.65 12.66 -1.09
N TYR A 35 4.61 12.83 0.21
CA TYR A 35 4.42 11.73 1.15
C TYR A 35 2.92 11.50 1.38
N LEU A 36 2.49 10.25 1.26
CA LEU A 36 1.09 9.84 1.43
C LEU A 36 0.96 9.11 2.77
N ASP A 37 0.32 9.74 3.74
CA ASP A 37 0.07 9.11 5.05
C ASP A 37 -1.22 8.28 4.99
N MET A 38 -1.05 6.99 4.84
CA MET A 38 -2.12 6.01 4.80
C MET A 38 -2.35 5.30 6.14
N SER A 39 -1.78 5.80 7.23
CA SER A 39 -1.87 5.15 8.55
C SER A 39 -3.32 4.98 9.01
N VAL A 40 -4.16 6.00 8.80
CA VAL A 40 -5.58 5.94 9.17
C VAL A 40 -6.29 4.87 8.36
N LEU A 41 -6.05 4.80 7.03
CA LEU A 41 -6.66 3.79 6.15
C LEU A 41 -6.30 2.37 6.57
N LYS A 42 -5.05 2.16 7.02
CA LYS A 42 -4.53 0.83 7.38
C LYS A 42 -4.84 0.39 8.80
N ARG A 43 -5.04 1.32 9.75
CA ARG A 43 -5.05 1.02 11.19
C ARG A 43 -6.36 1.34 11.88
N ASN A 44 -7.18 2.24 11.34
CA ASN A 44 -8.51 2.48 11.87
C ASN A 44 -9.47 1.43 11.32
N ALA A 45 -9.97 0.53 12.16
CA ALA A 45 -10.77 -0.61 11.74
C ALA A 45 -12.05 -0.19 10.97
N ARG A 46 -12.71 0.91 11.38
CA ARG A 46 -13.90 1.41 10.66
C ARG A 46 -13.54 1.87 9.25
N VAL A 47 -12.50 2.68 9.12
CA VAL A 47 -12.03 3.18 7.82
C VAL A 47 -11.51 2.03 6.95
N ALA A 48 -10.74 1.09 7.54
CA ALA A 48 -10.25 -0.08 6.83
C ALA A 48 -11.38 -0.98 6.28
N MET A 49 -12.51 -1.06 7.00
CA MET A 49 -13.70 -1.78 6.52
C MET A 49 -14.35 -1.07 5.33
N ASP A 50 -14.45 0.27 5.34
CA ASP A 50 -14.98 1.05 4.22
C ASP A 50 -14.05 0.95 3.00
N VAL A 51 -12.74 1.07 3.22
CA VAL A 51 -11.69 0.81 2.21
C VAL A 51 -11.83 -0.58 1.58
N ALA A 52 -12.01 -1.61 2.40
CA ALA A 52 -12.16 -2.99 1.93
C ALA A 52 -13.42 -3.19 1.08
N ARG A 53 -14.52 -2.53 1.45
CA ARG A 53 -15.77 -2.55 0.65
C ARG A 53 -15.54 -2.02 -0.75
N ASP A 54 -14.85 -0.89 -0.89
CA ASP A 54 -14.56 -0.28 -2.20
C ASP A 54 -13.59 -1.14 -3.02
N LEU A 55 -12.58 -1.72 -2.36
CA LEU A 55 -11.61 -2.61 -3.00
C LEU A 55 -12.22 -3.98 -3.39
N ALA A 56 -13.34 -4.39 -2.79
CA ALA A 56 -14.03 -5.62 -3.16
C ALA A 56 -14.77 -5.50 -4.51
N ILE A 57 -15.22 -4.30 -4.89
CA ILE A 57 -16.07 -4.07 -6.07
C ILE A 57 -15.57 -4.77 -7.35
N PRO A 58 -14.27 -4.71 -7.72
CA PRO A 58 -13.79 -5.38 -8.94
C PRO A 58 -13.89 -6.91 -8.91
N TYR A 59 -14.04 -7.50 -7.74
CA TYR A 59 -14.09 -8.95 -7.53
C TYR A 59 -15.51 -9.48 -7.33
N LEU A 60 -16.48 -8.59 -7.12
CA LEU A 60 -17.88 -8.96 -6.99
C LEU A 60 -18.47 -9.27 -8.38
N GLY A 61 -19.07 -10.45 -8.51
CA GLY A 61 -19.68 -10.89 -9.78
C GLY A 61 -18.70 -11.48 -10.80
N VAL A 62 -17.45 -11.65 -10.45
CA VAL A 62 -16.47 -12.41 -11.25
C VAL A 62 -16.59 -13.89 -10.89
N SER A 63 -16.56 -14.79 -11.88
CA SER A 63 -16.64 -16.24 -11.65
C SER A 63 -15.36 -16.85 -11.03
N ALA A 64 -14.50 -16.04 -10.46
CA ALA A 64 -13.24 -16.47 -9.86
C ALA A 64 -13.41 -16.61 -8.33
N VAL A 65 -13.07 -17.79 -7.84
CA VAL A 65 -12.96 -18.06 -6.39
C VAL A 65 -11.71 -17.39 -5.87
N VAL A 66 -11.79 -16.65 -4.75
CA VAL A 66 -10.61 -16.10 -4.06
C VAL A 66 -10.23 -17.05 -2.93
N ASP A 67 -9.03 -17.62 -2.98
CA ASP A 67 -8.52 -18.49 -1.91
C ASP A 67 -7.63 -17.73 -0.92
N THR A 68 -6.87 -16.74 -1.42
CA THR A 68 -5.86 -16.06 -0.60
C THR A 68 -5.73 -14.59 -0.98
N ILE A 69 -5.57 -13.74 0.02
CA ILE A 69 -5.20 -12.34 -0.12
C ILE A 69 -3.79 -12.16 0.44
N VAL A 70 -2.85 -11.78 -0.41
CA VAL A 70 -1.46 -11.50 -0.01
C VAL A 70 -1.33 -10.01 0.26
N CYS A 71 -1.12 -9.67 1.52
CA CYS A 71 -1.06 -8.31 2.03
C CYS A 71 0.39 -7.80 2.07
N MET A 72 0.62 -6.64 1.47
CA MET A 72 1.92 -5.97 1.44
C MET A 72 1.86 -4.67 2.25
N GLU A 73 2.98 -4.31 2.89
CA GLU A 73 3.18 -2.99 3.48
C GLU A 73 2.18 -2.61 4.59
N GLY A 74 1.73 -3.57 5.38
CA GLY A 74 0.84 -3.34 6.52
C GLY A 74 -0.63 -3.17 6.13
N THR A 75 -1.10 -3.89 5.10
CA THR A 75 -2.50 -3.89 4.65
C THR A 75 -3.32 -5.06 5.21
N GLU A 76 -2.83 -5.78 6.21
CA GLU A 76 -3.44 -7.00 6.73
C GLU A 76 -4.84 -6.78 7.28
N ILE A 77 -5.08 -5.65 7.97
CA ILE A 77 -6.42 -5.30 8.50
C ILE A 77 -7.40 -5.10 7.35
N ILE A 78 -6.98 -4.40 6.28
CA ILE A 78 -7.80 -4.21 5.09
C ILE A 78 -8.02 -5.56 4.39
N GLY A 79 -6.98 -6.40 4.30
CA GLY A 79 -7.06 -7.74 3.73
C GLY A 79 -8.07 -8.62 4.44
N ALA A 80 -8.12 -8.58 5.78
CA ALA A 80 -9.10 -9.31 6.58
C ALA A 80 -10.54 -8.83 6.32
N PHE A 81 -10.76 -7.51 6.24
CA PHE A 81 -12.08 -6.97 5.89
C PHE A 81 -12.44 -7.23 4.42
N LEU A 82 -11.46 -7.22 3.50
CA LEU A 82 -11.68 -7.58 2.10
C LEU A 82 -12.12 -9.05 1.97
N ALA A 83 -11.45 -9.97 2.66
CA ALA A 83 -11.86 -11.36 2.76
C ALA A 83 -13.30 -11.48 3.27
N GLN A 84 -13.64 -10.77 4.35
CA GLN A 84 -15.00 -10.75 4.89
C GLN A 84 -16.02 -10.23 3.86
N GLN A 85 -15.73 -9.16 3.13
CA GLN A 85 -16.62 -8.63 2.09
C GLN A 85 -16.84 -9.63 0.97
N LEU A 86 -15.79 -10.33 0.53
CA LEU A 86 -15.89 -11.35 -0.51
C LEU A 86 -16.69 -12.58 -0.07
N LEU A 87 -16.57 -12.99 1.20
CA LEU A 87 -17.37 -14.09 1.77
C LEU A 87 -18.85 -13.73 1.99
N GLN A 88 -19.15 -12.46 2.31
CA GLN A 88 -20.51 -12.02 2.63
C GLN A 88 -21.36 -11.63 1.41
N ASN A 89 -20.72 -11.10 0.36
CA ASN A 89 -21.42 -10.56 -0.80
C ASN A 89 -21.62 -11.58 -1.94
N ASP A 90 -21.25 -12.83 -1.72
CA ASP A 90 -21.38 -13.87 -2.73
C ASP A 90 -22.80 -14.43 -2.76
N THR A 91 -23.72 -13.65 -3.35
CA THR A 91 -25.08 -14.12 -3.66
C THR A 91 -25.10 -15.23 -4.73
N MET A 92 -23.96 -15.54 -5.33
CA MET A 92 -23.77 -16.56 -6.39
C MET A 92 -22.99 -17.81 -5.92
N ILE A 93 -22.93 -18.09 -4.62
CA ILE A 93 -22.53 -19.42 -4.07
C ILE A 93 -21.04 -19.81 -4.29
N MET A 94 -20.21 -18.98 -4.91
CA MET A 94 -18.84 -19.39 -5.25
C MET A 94 -17.85 -19.33 -4.07
N ASN A 95 -18.01 -18.37 -3.14
CA ASN A 95 -17.13 -18.23 -1.97
C ASN A 95 -17.82 -18.53 -0.63
N SER A 96 -19.14 -18.76 -0.58
CA SER A 96 -19.89 -18.87 0.68
C SER A 96 -19.42 -20.01 1.59
N ASP A 97 -18.85 -21.07 1.00
CA ASP A 97 -18.32 -22.24 1.74
C ASP A 97 -16.78 -22.30 1.70
N ASN A 98 -16.12 -21.28 1.15
CA ASN A 98 -14.67 -21.22 1.03
C ASN A 98 -14.02 -20.49 2.20
N GLU A 99 -12.82 -20.92 2.52
CA GLU A 99 -11.92 -20.20 3.42
C GLU A 99 -11.04 -19.27 2.60
N ILE A 100 -10.95 -17.99 3.02
CA ILE A 100 -10.01 -17.03 2.42
C ILE A 100 -8.89 -16.77 3.43
N HIS A 101 -7.67 -17.12 3.04
CA HIS A 101 -6.49 -16.87 3.85
C HIS A 101 -5.93 -15.48 3.61
N VAL A 102 -5.49 -14.80 4.68
CA VAL A 102 -4.83 -13.50 4.62
C VAL A 102 -3.39 -13.68 5.04
N LEU A 103 -2.45 -13.52 4.11
CA LEU A 103 -1.04 -13.81 4.30
C LEU A 103 -0.19 -12.56 4.04
N THR A 104 0.97 -12.50 4.70
CA THR A 104 1.97 -11.46 4.50
C THR A 104 3.32 -12.10 4.25
N PRO A 105 3.91 -11.92 3.07
CA PRO A 105 5.22 -12.49 2.79
C PRO A 105 6.29 -11.84 3.65
N THR A 106 7.30 -12.61 4.00
CA THR A 106 8.49 -12.14 4.69
C THR A 106 9.51 -11.61 3.69
N ASN A 107 10.24 -10.56 4.09
CA ASN A 107 11.39 -10.05 3.33
C ASN A 107 12.68 -10.55 3.99
N ASN A 108 13.58 -11.13 3.21
CA ASN A 108 14.94 -11.37 3.66
C ASN A 108 15.81 -10.10 3.54
N THR A 109 17.05 -10.18 4.03
CA THR A 109 18.02 -9.08 3.98
C THR A 109 18.39 -8.63 2.56
N GLN A 110 18.16 -9.47 1.55
CA GLN A 110 18.39 -9.19 0.13
C GLN A 110 17.11 -8.68 -0.56
N ASN A 111 16.07 -8.39 0.22
CA ASN A 111 14.78 -7.87 -0.27
C ASN A 111 14.01 -8.88 -1.17
N HIS A 112 14.27 -10.19 -1.00
CA HIS A 112 13.46 -11.23 -1.64
C HIS A 112 12.25 -11.55 -0.77
N LEU A 113 11.10 -11.68 -1.42
CA LEU A 113 9.85 -12.10 -0.80
C LEU A 113 9.84 -13.63 -0.68
N SER A 114 9.34 -14.11 0.44
CA SER A 114 9.13 -15.56 0.68
C SER A 114 7.95 -15.77 1.61
N PHE A 115 7.33 -16.94 1.50
CA PHE A 115 6.28 -17.39 2.42
C PHE A 115 6.84 -18.41 3.41
N LEU A 116 6.25 -18.47 4.59
CA LEU A 116 6.56 -19.51 5.56
C LEU A 116 6.13 -20.88 5.02
N ARG A 117 6.83 -21.94 5.42
CA ARG A 117 6.53 -23.31 4.95
C ARG A 117 5.08 -23.72 5.25
N SER A 118 4.53 -23.27 6.37
CA SER A 118 3.14 -23.51 6.76
C SER A 118 2.11 -22.80 5.86
N GLU A 119 2.54 -21.83 5.03
CA GLU A 119 1.68 -21.04 4.16
C GLU A 119 1.69 -21.54 2.71
N HIS A 120 2.60 -22.49 2.36
CA HIS A 120 2.75 -22.95 0.98
C HIS A 120 1.47 -23.57 0.42
N ASP A 121 0.70 -24.32 1.22
CA ASP A 121 -0.55 -24.97 0.81
C ASP A 121 -1.68 -23.94 0.54
N HIS A 122 -1.51 -22.71 1.06
CA HIS A 122 -2.42 -21.59 0.83
C HIS A 122 -1.99 -20.69 -0.34
N ILE A 123 -0.90 -21.07 -1.05
CA ILE A 123 -0.38 -20.36 -2.23
C ILE A 123 -0.41 -21.27 -3.46
N ALA A 124 0.11 -22.48 -3.36
CA ALA A 124 0.25 -23.39 -4.50
C ALA A 124 -1.09 -23.78 -5.10
N GLY A 125 -1.32 -23.43 -6.39
CA GLY A 125 -2.57 -23.68 -7.11
C GLY A 125 -3.76 -22.86 -6.60
N LYS A 126 -3.52 -21.80 -5.79
CA LYS A 126 -4.56 -20.96 -5.20
C LYS A 126 -4.77 -19.68 -5.99
N GLN A 127 -6.02 -19.21 -6.03
CA GLN A 127 -6.39 -17.95 -6.67
C GLN A 127 -6.18 -16.78 -5.70
N ILE A 128 -5.31 -15.85 -6.09
CA ILE A 128 -4.68 -14.89 -5.18
C ILE A 128 -4.96 -13.44 -5.61
N ILE A 129 -5.37 -12.62 -4.65
CA ILE A 129 -5.35 -11.17 -4.76
C ILE A 129 -4.07 -10.64 -4.09
N LEU A 130 -3.33 -9.78 -4.80
CA LEU A 130 -2.25 -8.99 -4.20
C LEU A 130 -2.80 -7.64 -3.72
N LEU A 131 -2.58 -7.30 -2.46
CA LEU A 131 -3.02 -6.04 -1.86
C LEU A 131 -1.83 -5.20 -1.40
N PHE A 132 -1.68 -4.00 -1.96
CA PHE A 132 -0.59 -3.06 -1.69
C PHE A 132 -1.09 -1.80 -0.98
N ALA A 133 -0.24 -1.20 -0.13
CA ALA A 133 -0.51 0.15 0.35
C ALA A 133 -0.24 1.18 -0.75
N SER A 134 0.93 1.14 -1.40
CA SER A 134 1.27 2.09 -2.44
C SER A 134 2.11 1.47 -3.55
N VAL A 135 1.86 1.91 -4.77
CA VAL A 135 2.59 1.49 -5.97
C VAL A 135 3.14 2.72 -6.68
N SER A 136 4.45 2.93 -6.62
CA SER A 136 5.11 4.06 -7.29
C SER A 136 5.86 3.67 -8.58
N SER A 137 6.63 2.57 -8.55
CA SER A 137 7.47 2.12 -9.68
C SER A 137 7.14 0.72 -10.21
N GLY A 138 6.23 0.00 -9.56
CA GLY A 138 5.87 -1.37 -9.93
C GLY A 138 6.93 -2.44 -9.60
N SER A 139 8.10 -2.06 -9.09
CA SER A 139 9.17 -3.03 -8.78
C SER A 139 8.78 -4.00 -7.67
N THR A 140 8.03 -3.54 -6.66
CA THR A 140 7.53 -4.40 -5.58
C THR A 140 6.47 -5.38 -6.11
N ILE A 141 5.58 -4.90 -6.99
CA ILE A 141 4.60 -5.79 -7.66
C ILE A 141 5.33 -6.85 -8.49
N SER A 142 6.31 -6.46 -9.30
CA SER A 142 7.06 -7.42 -10.13
C SER A 142 7.70 -8.52 -9.28
N ARG A 143 8.30 -8.15 -8.13
CA ARG A 143 8.86 -9.13 -7.18
C ARG A 143 7.79 -10.02 -6.54
N ALA A 144 6.63 -9.46 -6.22
CA ALA A 144 5.52 -10.24 -5.68
C ALA A 144 4.98 -11.23 -6.73
N LEU A 145 4.87 -10.82 -8.00
CA LEU A 145 4.49 -11.71 -9.11
C LEU A 145 5.49 -12.83 -9.32
N ASP A 146 6.80 -12.53 -9.28
CA ASP A 146 7.86 -13.54 -9.39
C ASP A 146 7.81 -14.50 -8.20
N CYS A 147 7.54 -14.00 -6.99
CA CYS A 147 7.37 -14.82 -5.79
C CYS A 147 6.15 -15.73 -5.91
N LEU A 148 4.99 -15.22 -6.32
CA LEU A 148 3.79 -16.05 -6.54
C LEU A 148 4.02 -17.12 -7.59
N SER A 149 4.64 -16.76 -8.72
CA SER A 149 5.00 -17.72 -9.77
C SER A 149 5.90 -18.83 -9.25
N TYR A 150 6.88 -18.50 -8.42
CA TYR A 150 7.78 -19.46 -7.79
C TYR A 150 7.04 -20.48 -6.91
N TYR A 151 6.04 -20.02 -6.15
CA TYR A 151 5.23 -20.90 -5.27
C TYR A 151 4.02 -21.51 -5.99
N GLY A 152 3.81 -21.22 -7.27
CA GLY A 152 2.71 -21.79 -8.08
C GLY A 152 1.34 -21.17 -7.78
N GLY A 153 1.28 -19.94 -7.27
CA GLY A 153 0.03 -19.21 -7.05
C GLY A 153 -0.51 -18.58 -8.34
N GLU A 154 -1.82 -18.50 -8.47
CA GLU A 154 -2.52 -17.92 -9.61
C GLU A 154 -3.04 -16.54 -9.26
N LEU A 155 -2.54 -15.50 -9.94
CA LEU A 155 -3.00 -14.13 -9.71
C LEU A 155 -4.35 -13.88 -10.37
N ILE A 156 -5.34 -13.42 -9.60
CA ILE A 156 -6.63 -12.98 -10.12
C ILE A 156 -6.81 -11.46 -10.09
N GLY A 157 -6.04 -10.74 -9.29
CA GLY A 157 -6.10 -9.29 -9.27
C GLY A 157 -5.07 -8.62 -8.40
N ILE A 158 -4.84 -7.34 -8.69
CA ILE A 158 -3.97 -6.46 -7.91
C ILE A 158 -4.80 -5.28 -7.43
N SER A 159 -4.81 -5.08 -6.12
CA SER A 159 -5.45 -3.94 -5.47
C SER A 159 -4.43 -3.09 -4.72
N ALA A 160 -4.64 -1.77 -4.69
CA ALA A 160 -3.80 -0.84 -3.96
C ALA A 160 -4.61 0.27 -3.31
N LEU A 161 -4.11 0.87 -2.22
CA LEU A 161 -4.70 2.11 -1.72
C LEU A 161 -4.34 3.27 -2.65
N PHE A 162 -3.08 3.34 -3.09
CA PHE A 162 -2.62 4.31 -4.08
C PHE A 162 -1.78 3.63 -5.16
N THR A 163 -1.97 4.02 -6.42
CA THR A 163 -1.11 3.61 -7.51
C THR A 163 -0.74 4.78 -8.42
N ALA A 164 0.55 4.91 -8.75
CA ALA A 164 1.05 5.81 -9.79
C ALA A 164 1.03 5.17 -11.19
N LEU A 165 0.67 3.89 -11.29
CA LEU A 165 0.68 3.10 -12.52
C LEU A 165 -0.70 2.50 -12.76
N GLU A 166 -1.16 2.47 -14.00
CA GLU A 166 -2.41 1.79 -14.37
C GLU A 166 -2.25 0.27 -14.40
N GLN A 167 -1.05 -0.19 -14.78
CA GLN A 167 -0.76 -1.62 -14.90
C GLN A 167 0.72 -1.92 -14.67
N VAL A 168 1.01 -3.16 -14.27
CA VAL A 168 2.38 -3.72 -14.22
C VAL A 168 2.36 -5.04 -14.96
N ARG A 169 3.28 -5.19 -15.95
CA ARG A 169 3.21 -6.26 -16.98
C ARG A 169 1.83 -6.20 -17.66
N GLU A 170 1.11 -7.33 -17.76
CA GLU A 170 -0.26 -7.40 -18.31
C GLU A 170 -1.37 -7.17 -17.27
N HIS A 171 -1.04 -6.99 -15.99
CA HIS A 171 -2.01 -6.90 -14.91
C HIS A 171 -2.39 -5.46 -14.60
N ARG A 172 -3.68 -5.14 -14.70
CA ARG A 172 -4.24 -3.87 -14.24
C ARG A 172 -4.25 -3.79 -12.72
N ILE A 173 -4.09 -2.57 -12.20
CA ILE A 173 -4.13 -2.30 -10.77
C ILE A 173 -5.44 -1.57 -10.47
N SER A 174 -6.25 -2.13 -9.58
CA SER A 174 -7.41 -1.44 -9.00
C SER A 174 -6.97 -0.64 -7.78
N ALA A 175 -7.24 0.66 -7.74
CA ALA A 175 -6.83 1.49 -6.62
C ALA A 175 -7.92 2.47 -6.17
N LEU A 176 -7.80 2.92 -4.90
CA LEU A 176 -8.66 3.96 -4.34
C LEU A 176 -8.22 5.35 -4.78
N PHE A 177 -6.89 5.57 -4.82
CA PHE A 177 -6.27 6.85 -5.17
C PHE A 177 -5.26 6.67 -6.29
N THR A 178 -5.16 7.70 -7.12
CA THR A 178 -4.25 7.81 -8.25
C THR A 178 -3.57 9.19 -8.26
N PRO A 179 -2.58 9.45 -9.10
CA PRO A 179 -1.99 10.78 -9.25
C PRO A 179 -2.99 11.88 -9.63
N VAL A 180 -4.11 11.52 -10.26
CA VAL A 180 -5.16 12.49 -10.64
C VAL A 180 -5.80 13.11 -9.40
N ASP A 181 -5.89 12.34 -8.32
CA ASP A 181 -6.51 12.78 -7.06
C ASP A 181 -5.57 13.67 -6.22
N ILE A 182 -4.26 13.72 -6.56
CA ILE A 182 -3.24 14.44 -5.81
C ILE A 182 -2.60 15.50 -6.70
N PRO A 183 -3.00 16.78 -6.58
CA PRO A 183 -2.49 17.85 -7.41
C PRO A 183 -0.95 17.95 -7.39
N GLY A 184 -0.33 17.86 -8.55
CA GLY A 184 1.13 17.98 -8.70
C GLY A 184 1.94 16.75 -8.27
N TYR A 185 1.30 15.61 -8.01
CA TYR A 185 2.03 14.37 -7.70
C TYR A 185 2.94 13.96 -8.86
N ARG A 186 4.18 13.66 -8.53
CA ARG A 186 5.19 13.13 -9.48
C ARG A 186 5.97 12.00 -8.80
N SER A 187 6.24 10.98 -9.59
CA SER A 187 7.11 9.86 -9.22
C SER A 187 8.10 9.64 -10.35
N SER A 188 9.36 9.45 -10.03
CA SER A 188 10.43 9.21 -11.01
C SER A 188 11.49 8.30 -10.43
N ARG A 189 12.29 7.67 -11.28
CA ARG A 189 13.50 6.99 -10.82
C ARG A 189 14.48 8.02 -10.23
N PRO A 190 15.32 7.65 -9.26
CA PRO A 190 16.29 8.58 -8.67
C PRO A 190 17.17 9.29 -9.71
N SER A 191 17.62 8.57 -10.75
CA SER A 191 18.44 9.12 -11.85
C SER A 191 17.70 10.10 -12.77
N GLU A 192 16.36 10.05 -12.79
CA GLU A 192 15.52 10.85 -13.67
C GLU A 192 14.79 11.98 -12.90
N CYS A 193 15.00 12.06 -11.59
CA CYS A 193 14.29 12.97 -10.73
C CYS A 193 14.62 14.44 -11.03
N ASP A 194 13.63 15.20 -11.46
CA ASP A 194 13.79 16.63 -11.78
C ASP A 194 14.10 17.48 -10.54
N MET A 195 13.58 17.10 -9.37
CA MET A 195 13.89 17.77 -8.10
C MET A 195 15.36 17.61 -7.75
N CYS A 196 15.95 16.42 -7.96
CA CYS A 196 17.39 16.19 -7.81
C CYS A 196 18.20 17.02 -8.80
N LYS A 197 17.81 17.06 -10.08
CA LYS A 197 18.49 17.86 -11.11
C LYS A 197 18.47 19.35 -10.82
N GLN A 198 17.44 19.83 -10.14
CA GLN A 198 17.31 21.21 -9.67
C GLN A 198 18.04 21.47 -8.34
N GLY A 199 18.74 20.49 -7.78
CA GLY A 199 19.47 20.61 -6.53
C GLY A 199 18.58 20.61 -5.27
N GLN A 200 17.29 20.27 -5.41
CA GLN A 200 16.40 20.16 -4.26
C GLN A 200 16.80 18.96 -3.41
N LYS A 201 17.12 19.20 -2.14
CA LYS A 201 17.45 18.13 -1.18
C LYS A 201 16.24 17.26 -0.90
N LEU A 202 16.49 16.01 -0.49
CA LEU A 202 15.46 15.13 0.03
C LEU A 202 14.98 15.63 1.39
N ASP A 203 13.68 15.66 1.60
CA ASP A 203 13.04 15.98 2.88
C ASP A 203 12.99 14.75 3.79
N GLY A 204 12.84 13.56 3.22
CA GLY A 204 12.79 12.33 4.00
C GLY A 204 12.91 11.05 3.18
N ILE A 205 13.13 9.94 3.89
CA ILE A 205 13.11 8.58 3.33
C ILE A 205 11.83 7.89 3.79
N VAL A 206 10.99 7.48 2.85
CA VAL A 206 9.75 6.77 3.14
C VAL A 206 10.05 5.34 3.57
N THR A 207 9.54 4.97 4.72
CA THR A 207 9.58 3.61 5.27
C THR A 207 8.18 3.00 5.26
N GLY A 208 8.05 1.70 5.50
CA GLY A 208 6.73 1.04 5.53
C GLY A 208 5.75 1.58 6.59
N ARG A 209 6.21 2.40 7.53
CA ARG A 209 5.39 2.96 8.62
C ARG A 209 5.22 4.47 8.57
N SER A 210 6.23 5.20 8.08
CA SER A 210 6.28 6.66 8.03
C SER A 210 7.40 7.07 7.08
N TYR A 211 7.88 8.30 7.18
CA TYR A 211 9.16 8.71 6.61
C TYR A 211 10.12 9.11 7.73
N ALA A 212 11.41 8.90 7.51
CA ALA A 212 12.47 9.39 8.39
C ALA A 212 12.99 10.71 7.81
N ASP A 213 12.99 11.76 8.64
CA ASP A 213 13.58 13.05 8.28
C ASP A 213 15.09 12.89 8.05
N LEU A 214 15.59 13.44 6.95
CA LEU A 214 17.01 13.38 6.60
C LEU A 214 17.83 14.52 7.22
N TYR A 215 17.15 15.51 7.82
CA TYR A 215 17.87 16.56 8.54
C TYR A 215 18.21 16.05 9.95
N PRO A 216 19.48 15.72 10.23
CA PRO A 216 19.88 15.49 11.61
C PRO A 216 19.59 16.77 12.38
N ILE A 217 18.99 16.62 13.54
CA ILE A 217 18.94 17.70 14.55
C ILE A 217 20.41 18.05 14.83
N LEU A 218 20.90 19.09 14.18
CA LEU A 218 22.21 19.63 14.54
C LEU A 218 22.13 20.09 16.00
N PRO A 219 23.08 19.72 16.86
CA PRO A 219 23.08 20.16 18.23
C PRO A 219 23.03 21.69 18.26
N GLY A 220 21.93 22.25 18.81
CA GLY A 220 21.74 23.70 18.94
C GLY A 220 20.76 24.35 17.98
N VAL A 221 20.17 23.62 17.04
CA VAL A 221 19.04 24.11 16.22
C VAL A 221 17.77 23.47 16.76
N ALA A 222 16.86 24.28 17.33
CA ALA A 222 15.54 23.81 17.75
C ALA A 222 14.82 23.22 16.54
N ALA A 223 14.30 22.00 16.69
CA ALA A 223 13.41 21.42 15.69
C ALA A 223 12.23 22.38 15.46
N PRO A 224 11.77 22.59 14.21
CA PRO A 224 10.51 23.30 14.01
C PRO A 224 9.45 22.53 14.79
N GLU A 225 8.72 23.25 15.64
CA GLU A 225 7.63 22.72 16.46
C GLU A 225 6.50 22.16 15.56
N GLY A 226 6.71 20.94 15.09
CA GLY A 226 5.67 20.11 14.53
C GLY A 226 5.12 19.27 15.67
N GLN A 227 3.85 19.45 15.96
CA GLN A 227 3.11 18.78 17.03
C GLN A 227 3.46 17.29 17.09
N GLY A 228 4.24 16.93 18.12
CA GLY A 228 4.59 15.56 18.42
C GLY A 228 3.33 14.78 18.79
N TYR A 229 3.18 13.61 18.21
CA TYR A 229 2.37 12.56 18.81
C TYR A 229 3.05 12.20 20.14
N GLY A 230 2.35 12.49 21.24
CA GLY A 230 2.82 12.13 22.58
C GLY A 230 3.07 10.62 22.66
N ASP A 231 4.17 10.25 23.30
CA ASP A 231 4.47 8.87 23.67
C ASP A 231 3.29 8.28 24.45
N PRO A 232 2.93 7.02 24.21
CA PRO A 232 1.93 6.36 25.03
C PRO A 232 2.44 6.26 26.48
N PRO A 233 1.56 6.45 27.48
CA PRO A 233 1.96 6.37 28.88
C PRO A 233 2.57 5.00 29.19
N VAL A 234 3.75 5.02 29.81
CA VAL A 234 4.36 3.83 30.40
C VAL A 234 3.46 3.40 31.55
N MET A 235 2.86 2.23 31.44
CA MET A 235 2.15 1.63 32.58
C MET A 235 3.18 1.01 33.53
N GLU A 236 3.20 1.48 34.77
CA GLU A 236 3.90 0.86 35.89
C GLU A 236 3.23 -0.48 36.30
#